data_109169c4268fdec017e8a64e7f34f29a
#
_entry.id   109169c4268fdec017e8a64e7f34f29a
#
_cell.length_a   1.000
_cell.length_b   1.000
_cell.length_c   1.000
_cell.angle_alpha   90.00
_cell.angle_beta   90.00
_cell.angle_gamma   90.00
#
_symmetry.space_group_name_H-M   'P 1'
#
loop_
_entity.id
_entity.type
_entity.pdbx_description
1 polymer ?
#
loop_
_entity_poly.entity_id
_entity_poly.type
_entity_poly.pdbx_seq_one_letter_code
_entity_poly.pdbx_strand_id
1 'polypeptide(L)'
;MRYVASREEMQNIDAYSINNVGIPGIVLMEKAALALEEVFLERIPTDSRVLIVTEKGNNGGDGLALGRLLLEEGYTVDFYEIGVIPHDSDSHQIQKHILEQMEADFLMKFPDEEYDVIVDA
;
A
#
# COMPACT_ATOMS: atom_id res chain seq x y z
N MET A 1 8.64 -11.95 -13.11
CA MET A 1 8.54 -12.37 -11.69
C MET A 1 7.43 -11.60 -11.01
N ARG A 2 6.68 -12.28 -10.20
CA ARG A 2 5.58 -11.65 -9.45
C ARG A 2 5.85 -11.78 -7.96
N TYR A 3 5.75 -10.66 -7.26
CA TYR A 3 5.86 -10.61 -5.81
C TYR A 3 4.52 -10.21 -5.19
N VAL A 4 4.09 -10.91 -4.17
CA VAL A 4 2.85 -10.63 -3.46
C VAL A 4 3.15 -10.47 -1.96
N ALA A 5 2.80 -9.32 -1.40
CA ALA A 5 2.88 -9.08 0.04
C ALA A 5 1.49 -9.27 0.63
N SER A 6 1.40 -10.04 1.71
CA SER A 6 0.14 -10.38 2.34
C SER A 6 -0.36 -9.24 3.24
N ARG A 7 -1.62 -8.86 3.05
CA ARG A 7 -2.29 -7.92 3.94
C ARG A 7 -2.31 -8.41 5.39
N GLU A 8 -2.52 -9.72 5.57
CA GLU A 8 -2.59 -10.31 6.91
C GLU A 8 -1.27 -10.16 7.66
N GLU A 9 -0.14 -10.35 7.00
CA GLU A 9 1.17 -10.16 7.61
C GLU A 9 1.36 -8.74 8.10
N MET A 10 0.97 -7.75 7.28
CA MET A 10 1.06 -6.34 7.66
C MET A 10 0.16 -6.01 8.83
N GLN A 11 -1.08 -6.52 8.82
CA GLN A 11 -2.05 -6.28 9.90
C GLN A 11 -1.61 -6.85 11.23
N ASN A 12 -1.01 -8.02 11.24
CA ASN A 12 -0.57 -8.67 12.49
C ASN A 12 0.50 -7.86 13.19
N ILE A 13 1.44 -7.30 12.44
CA ILE A 13 2.49 -6.44 13.00
C ILE A 13 1.88 -5.17 13.58
N ASP A 14 1.00 -4.52 12.85
CA ASP A 14 0.36 -3.27 13.27
C ASP A 14 -0.49 -3.47 14.52
N ALA A 15 -1.31 -4.52 14.56
CA ALA A 15 -2.18 -4.80 15.70
C ALA A 15 -1.37 -4.99 16.98
N TYR A 16 -0.28 -5.73 16.91
CA TYR A 16 0.59 -5.92 18.09
C TYR A 16 1.12 -4.59 18.60
N SER A 17 1.65 -3.77 17.73
CA SER A 17 2.31 -2.52 18.14
C SER A 17 1.32 -1.48 18.65
N ILE A 18 0.14 -1.37 18.05
CA ILE A 18 -0.89 -0.44 18.51
C ILE A 18 -1.41 -0.85 19.88
N ASN A 19 -1.73 -2.12 20.05
CA ASN A 19 -2.38 -2.62 21.25
C ASN A 19 -1.44 -2.77 22.44
N ASN A 20 -0.18 -3.11 22.20
CA ASN A 20 0.76 -3.43 23.28
C ASN A 20 1.75 -2.31 23.61
N VAL A 21 2.05 -1.42 22.67
CA VAL A 21 3.05 -0.36 22.84
C VAL A 21 2.42 1.02 22.81
N GLY A 22 1.25 1.18 22.22
CA GLY A 22 0.55 2.46 22.16
C GLY A 22 1.10 3.44 21.11
N ILE A 23 1.77 2.91 20.07
CA ILE A 23 2.30 3.74 18.99
C ILE A 23 1.15 4.08 18.02
N PRO A 24 1.03 5.35 17.58
CA PRO A 24 -0.01 5.72 16.62
C PRO A 24 0.06 4.89 15.34
N GLY A 25 -1.11 4.48 14.83
CA GLY A 25 -1.21 3.60 13.66
C GLY A 25 -0.50 4.14 12.43
N ILE A 26 -0.57 5.45 12.17
CA ILE A 26 0.08 6.05 11.00
C ILE A 26 1.60 5.92 11.05
N VAL A 27 2.20 5.96 12.23
CA VAL A 27 3.65 5.79 12.40
C VAL A 27 4.05 4.35 12.11
N LEU A 28 3.27 3.39 12.60
CA LEU A 28 3.52 1.96 12.33
C LEU A 28 3.34 1.63 10.86
N MET A 29 2.33 2.21 10.24
CA MET A 29 2.06 2.06 8.82
C MET A 29 3.27 2.51 7.98
N GLU A 30 3.81 3.65 8.32
CA GLU A 30 5.00 4.16 7.62
C GLU A 30 6.20 3.24 7.82
N LYS A 31 6.42 2.78 9.05
CA LYS A 31 7.52 1.88 9.37
C LYS A 31 7.42 0.56 8.61
N ALA A 32 6.23 -0.03 8.56
CA ALA A 32 5.99 -1.27 7.83
C ALA A 32 6.20 -1.08 6.33
N ALA A 33 5.72 0.03 5.78
CA ALA A 33 5.88 0.34 4.37
C ALA A 33 7.35 0.55 3.99
N LEU A 34 8.12 1.21 4.84
CA LEU A 34 9.56 1.39 4.60
C LEU A 34 10.31 0.07 4.57
N ALA A 35 9.95 -0.87 5.44
CA ALA A 35 10.56 -2.19 5.44
C ALA A 35 10.26 -2.96 4.15
N LEU A 36 9.04 -2.87 3.65
CA LEU A 36 8.66 -3.50 2.39
C LEU A 36 9.31 -2.81 1.18
N GLU A 37 9.42 -1.50 1.22
CA GLU A 37 10.13 -0.75 0.18
C GLU A 37 11.58 -1.23 0.04
N GLU A 38 12.24 -1.46 1.15
CA GLU A 38 13.61 -1.96 1.16
C GLU A 38 13.74 -3.29 0.41
N VAL A 39 12.79 -4.20 0.63
CA VAL A 39 12.73 -5.47 -0.08
C VAL A 39 12.52 -5.25 -1.59
N PHE A 40 11.63 -4.34 -1.94
CA PHE A 40 11.38 -3.99 -3.34
C PHE A 40 12.65 -3.49 -4.03
N LEU A 41 13.34 -2.56 -3.39
CA LEU A 41 14.54 -1.96 -3.98
C LEU A 41 15.64 -2.98 -4.24
N GLU A 42 15.72 -4.02 -3.40
CA GLU A 42 16.71 -5.08 -3.57
C GLU A 42 16.38 -6.05 -4.69
N ARG A 43 15.08 -6.28 -4.96
CA ARG A 43 14.63 -7.40 -5.79
C ARG A 43 13.96 -7.00 -7.09
N ILE A 44 13.41 -5.79 -7.17
CA ILE A 44 12.54 -5.39 -8.26
C ILE A 44 13.08 -4.12 -8.90
N PRO A 45 13.42 -4.18 -10.20
CA PRO A 45 13.93 -3.01 -10.91
C PRO A 45 12.93 -1.85 -10.87
N THR A 46 13.44 -0.63 -10.78
CA THR A 46 12.61 0.58 -10.67
C THR A 46 11.81 0.91 -11.94
N ASP A 47 12.15 0.28 -13.06
CA ASP A 47 11.37 0.40 -14.31
C ASP A 47 10.17 -0.55 -14.34
N SER A 48 9.92 -1.30 -13.28
CA SER A 48 8.81 -2.23 -13.20
C SER A 48 7.47 -1.51 -13.02
N ARG A 49 6.41 -2.16 -13.52
CA ARG A 49 5.04 -1.71 -13.29
C ARG A 49 4.44 -2.47 -12.10
N VAL A 50 3.91 -1.73 -11.15
CA VAL A 50 3.38 -2.28 -9.90
C VAL A 50 1.89 -1.97 -9.80
N LEU A 51 1.10 -2.98 -9.45
CA LEU A 51 -0.31 -2.79 -9.10
C LEU A 51 -0.47 -3.02 -7.60
N ILE A 52 -0.99 -2.05 -6.91
CA ILE A 52 -1.36 -2.17 -5.49
C ILE A 52 -2.86 -2.40 -5.43
N VAL A 53 -3.25 -3.55 -4.89
CA VAL A 53 -4.67 -3.89 -4.66
C VAL A 53 -4.94 -3.76 -3.17
N THR A 54 -5.85 -2.87 -2.80
CA THR A 54 -6.21 -2.63 -1.40
C THR A 54 -7.71 -2.74 -1.19
N GLU A 55 -8.12 -3.04 0.03
CA GLU A 55 -9.52 -2.94 0.40
C GLU A 55 -9.83 -1.53 0.87
N LYS A 56 -10.99 -1.04 0.47
CA LYS A 56 -11.55 0.17 1.06
C LYS A 56 -11.95 -0.14 2.50
N GLY A 57 -11.75 0.82 3.40
CA GLY A 57 -12.12 0.67 4.81
C GLY A 57 -10.91 0.68 5.74
N ASN A 58 -11.00 -0.02 6.87
CA ASN A 58 -10.04 0.11 7.96
C ASN A 58 -8.62 -0.37 7.65
N ASN A 59 -8.45 -1.24 6.67
CA ASN A 59 -7.21 -1.98 6.49
C ASN A 59 -6.43 -1.67 5.23
N GLY A 60 -6.89 -0.72 4.42
CA GLY A 60 -6.28 -0.45 3.13
C GLY A 60 -5.06 0.48 3.13
N GLY A 61 -4.76 1.09 4.27
CA GLY A 61 -3.74 2.13 4.31
C GLY A 61 -2.31 1.66 4.08
N ASP A 62 -1.99 0.43 4.48
CA ASP A 62 -0.63 -0.11 4.36
C ASP A 62 -0.17 -0.20 2.91
N GLY A 63 -1.04 -0.68 2.03
CA GLY A 63 -0.75 -0.75 0.61
C GLY A 63 -0.60 0.62 -0.02
N LEU A 64 -1.41 1.58 0.41
CA LEU A 64 -1.31 2.96 -0.06
C LEU A 64 0.02 3.59 0.35
N ALA A 65 0.47 3.35 1.58
CA ALA A 65 1.75 3.86 2.07
C ALA A 65 2.91 3.27 1.27
N LEU A 66 2.90 1.97 1.02
CA LEU A 66 3.91 1.32 0.20
C LEU A 66 3.92 1.88 -1.22
N GLY A 67 2.74 2.00 -1.83
CA GLY A 67 2.64 2.53 -3.19
C GLY A 67 3.18 3.95 -3.30
N ARG A 68 2.92 4.79 -2.29
CA ARG A 68 3.47 6.14 -2.23
C ARG A 68 4.99 6.14 -2.23
N LEU A 69 5.59 5.29 -1.40
CA LEU A 69 7.06 5.18 -1.33
C LEU A 69 7.64 4.67 -2.66
N LEU A 70 6.98 3.73 -3.30
CA LEU A 70 7.43 3.21 -4.59
C LEU A 70 7.35 4.29 -5.69
N LEU A 71 6.31 5.11 -5.69
CA LEU A 71 6.22 6.25 -6.61
C LEU A 71 7.38 7.22 -6.40
N GLU A 72 7.76 7.50 -5.17
CA GLU A 72 8.88 8.37 -4.84
C GLU A 72 10.21 7.81 -5.36
N GLU A 73 10.33 6.48 -5.44
CA GLU A 73 11.53 5.81 -5.93
C GLU A 73 11.57 5.68 -7.47
N GLY A 74 10.50 6.04 -8.16
CA GLY A 74 10.46 6.03 -9.61
C GLY A 74 9.74 4.85 -10.24
N TYR A 75 9.12 3.95 -9.44
CA TYR A 75 8.28 2.89 -9.99
C TYR A 75 7.02 3.47 -10.63
N THR A 76 6.50 2.79 -11.63
CA THR A 76 5.16 3.06 -12.15
C THR A 76 4.17 2.28 -11.31
N VAL A 77 3.29 2.98 -10.60
CA VAL A 77 2.36 2.36 -9.64
C VAL A 77 0.93 2.76 -9.95
N ASP A 78 0.08 1.75 -10.12
CA ASP A 78 -1.37 1.93 -10.20
C ASP A 78 -2.02 1.35 -8.95
N PHE A 79 -3.14 1.91 -8.54
CA PHE A 79 -3.88 1.50 -7.36
C PHE A 79 -5.26 1.02 -7.76
N TYR A 80 -5.69 -0.07 -7.16
CA TYR A 80 -7.06 -0.57 -7.32
C TYR A 80 -7.64 -0.88 -5.94
N GLU A 81 -8.71 -0.19 -5.59
CA GLU A 81 -9.39 -0.36 -4.31
C GLU A 81 -10.63 -1.23 -4.52
N ILE A 82 -10.77 -2.30 -3.75
CA ILE A 82 -11.90 -3.21 -3.81
C ILE A 82 -12.79 -3.05 -2.59
N GLY A 83 -14.06 -3.44 -2.74
CA GLY A 83 -15.02 -3.46 -1.64
C GLY A 83 -15.87 -2.20 -1.56
N VAL A 84 -16.89 -2.28 -0.73
CA VAL A 84 -17.81 -1.20 -0.40
C VAL A 84 -17.51 -0.73 1.00
N ILE A 85 -17.36 0.59 1.18
CA ILE A 85 -16.89 1.14 2.44
C ILE A 85 -18.02 1.66 3.28
N PRO A 86 -18.14 1.24 4.55
CA PRO A 86 -18.89 2.02 5.53
C PRO A 86 -18.10 3.26 5.96
N HIS A 87 -16.81 3.12 6.21
CA HIS A 87 -15.92 4.23 6.56
C HIS A 87 -14.47 3.77 6.49
N ASP A 88 -13.56 4.69 6.17
CA ASP A 88 -12.13 4.44 6.16
C ASP A 88 -11.53 4.75 7.53
N SER A 89 -10.41 4.10 7.87
CA SER A 89 -9.61 4.52 9.01
C SER A 89 -8.98 5.87 8.72
N ASP A 90 -8.59 6.59 9.78
CA ASP A 90 -7.92 7.88 9.64
C ASP A 90 -6.61 7.74 8.85
N SER A 91 -5.86 6.67 9.13
CA SER A 91 -4.59 6.41 8.43
C SER A 91 -4.80 6.16 6.94
N HIS A 92 -5.84 5.44 6.57
CA HIS A 92 -6.19 5.21 5.17
C HIS A 92 -6.50 6.53 4.46
N GLN A 93 -7.31 7.37 5.08
CA GLN A 93 -7.69 8.68 4.52
C GLN A 93 -6.47 9.58 4.33
N ILE A 94 -5.56 9.58 5.29
CA ILE A 94 -4.33 10.37 5.20
C ILE A 94 -3.49 9.93 4.01
N GLN A 95 -3.26 8.62 3.86
CA GLN A 95 -2.47 8.10 2.74
C GLN A 95 -3.13 8.40 1.40
N LYS A 96 -4.45 8.23 1.32
CA LYS A 96 -5.18 8.50 0.08
C LYS A 96 -5.09 9.98 -0.30
N HIS A 97 -5.21 10.86 0.68
CA HIS A 97 -5.08 12.30 0.44
C HIS A 97 -3.69 12.65 -0.11
N ILE A 98 -2.65 12.09 0.47
CA ILE A 98 -1.28 12.31 -0.01
C ILE A 98 -1.15 11.85 -1.47
N LEU A 99 -1.66 10.65 -1.77
CA LEU A 99 -1.58 10.09 -3.12
C LEU A 99 -2.38 10.93 -4.13
N GLU A 100 -3.51 11.48 -3.73
CA GLU A 100 -4.26 12.39 -4.58
C GLU A 100 -3.47 13.65 -4.89
N GLN A 101 -2.74 14.19 -3.91
CA GLN A 101 -1.86 15.34 -4.13
C GLN A 101 -0.68 15.01 -5.05
N MET A 102 -0.23 13.75 -5.07
CA MET A 102 0.80 13.26 -5.96
C MET A 102 0.27 12.89 -7.35
N GLU A 103 -1.02 13.05 -7.58
CA GLU A 103 -1.69 12.69 -8.83
C GLU A 103 -1.55 11.20 -9.17
N ALA A 104 -1.58 10.35 -8.16
CA ALA A 104 -1.49 8.90 -8.33
C ALA A 104 -2.73 8.35 -9.07
N ASP A 105 -2.52 7.28 -9.82
CA ASP A 105 -3.59 6.67 -10.63
C ASP A 105 -4.37 5.64 -9.83
N PHE A 106 -5.63 5.98 -9.53
CA PHE A 106 -6.59 5.05 -8.92
C PHE A 106 -7.53 4.54 -10.01
N LEU A 107 -7.45 3.25 -10.28
CA LEU A 107 -8.20 2.63 -11.38
C LEU A 107 -9.67 2.41 -10.99
N MET A 108 -10.56 2.61 -11.95
CA MET A 108 -12.00 2.48 -11.72
C MET A 108 -12.46 1.02 -11.79
N LYS A 109 -11.69 0.15 -12.42
CA LYS A 109 -11.98 -1.28 -12.55
C LYS A 109 -10.68 -2.04 -12.56
N PHE A 110 -10.75 -3.35 -12.29
CA PHE A 110 -9.56 -4.19 -12.33
C PHE A 110 -8.94 -4.15 -13.73
N PRO A 111 -7.63 -3.90 -13.83
CA PRO A 111 -7.00 -3.71 -15.14
C PRO A 111 -6.80 -5.01 -15.90
N ASP A 112 -6.83 -4.91 -17.24
CA ASP A 112 -6.51 -6.02 -18.14
C ASP A 112 -5.02 -6.08 -18.46
N GLU A 113 -4.27 -5.08 -18.07
CA GLU A 113 -2.87 -4.94 -18.39
C GLU A 113 -2.01 -5.86 -17.54
N GLU A 114 -0.83 -6.20 -18.07
CA GLU A 114 0.13 -6.96 -17.30
C GLU A 114 0.97 -6.05 -16.39
N TYR A 115 1.23 -6.53 -15.19
CA TYR A 115 2.09 -5.87 -14.22
C TYR A 115 3.26 -6.79 -13.87
N ASP A 116 4.41 -6.21 -13.59
CA ASP A 116 5.56 -6.97 -13.16
C ASP A 116 5.38 -7.47 -11.73
N VAL A 117 4.68 -6.68 -10.91
CA VAL A 117 4.42 -7.00 -9.52
C VAL A 117 2.98 -6.62 -9.16
N ILE A 118 2.33 -7.48 -8.41
CA ILE A 118 1.02 -7.20 -7.81
C ILE A 118 1.15 -7.34 -6.30
N VAL A 119 0.76 -6.31 -5.58
CA VAL A 119 0.77 -6.30 -4.12
C VAL A 119 -0.66 -6.40 -3.62
N ASP A 120 -0.96 -7.42 -2.84
CA ASP A 120 -2.25 -7.60 -2.17
C ASP A 120 -2.09 -7.12 -0.73
N ALA A 121 -2.65 -5.94 -0.46
CA ALA A 121 -2.43 -5.29 0.82
C ALA A 121 -3.73 -4.90 1.53
#